data_cb00016d0d6ee6dcc759299de0d96338
#
_entry.id   cb00016d0d6ee6dcc759299de0d96338
#
_cell.length_a   1.000
_cell.length_b   1.000
_cell.length_c   1.000
_cell.angle_alpha   90.00
_cell.angle_beta   90.00
_cell.angle_gamma   90.00
#
_symmetry.space_group_name_H-M   'P 1'
#
loop_
_entity.id
_entity.type
_entity.pdbx_description
1 polymer ?
#
loop_
_entity_poly.entity_id
_entity_poly.type
_entity_poly.pdbx_seq_one_letter_code
_entity_poly.pdbx_strand_id
1 'polypeptide(L)'
;MLTSHKLLQQYWHDDRYDTTKVRVWYTDRGAPSDRSSVSGPDISLEPYYISIRTPDGEKPVPYHRILLITYDGTVTFENHKVGGLADQIREETRFEV
;
A
#
# COMPACT_ATOMS: atom_id res chain seq x y z
N MET A 1 12.11 8.19 -11.47
CA MET A 1 11.25 7.93 -10.30
C MET A 1 10.27 6.81 -10.61
N LEU A 2 10.21 5.79 -9.77
CA LEU A 2 9.26 4.69 -9.96
C LEU A 2 7.86 5.13 -9.54
N THR A 3 6.85 4.85 -10.38
CA THR A 3 5.45 5.00 -9.98
C THR A 3 5.08 3.88 -9.02
N SER A 4 3.97 4.04 -8.29
CA SER A 4 3.47 2.97 -7.41
C SER A 4 3.24 1.67 -8.19
N HIS A 5 2.69 1.78 -9.41
CA HIS A 5 2.44 0.61 -10.26
C HIS A 5 3.73 -0.12 -10.62
N LYS A 6 4.74 0.62 -11.07
CA LYS A 6 6.02 0.02 -11.46
C LYS A 6 6.73 -0.63 -10.27
N LEU A 7 6.69 0.02 -9.11
CA LEU A 7 7.31 -0.52 -7.90
C LEU A 7 6.63 -1.82 -7.46
N LEU A 8 5.29 -1.84 -7.46
CA LEU A 8 4.55 -3.05 -7.11
C LEU A 8 4.81 -4.18 -8.11
N GLN A 9 4.87 -3.87 -9.41
CA GLN A 9 5.24 -4.87 -10.42
C GLN A 9 6.61 -5.46 -10.13
N GLN A 10 7.57 -4.65 -9.73
CA GLN A 10 8.90 -5.13 -9.38
C GLN A 10 8.83 -6.12 -8.22
N TYR A 11 8.09 -5.80 -7.15
CA TYR A 11 7.95 -6.69 -6.00
C TYR A 11 7.24 -8.00 -6.33
N TRP A 12 6.28 -7.98 -7.26
CA TRP A 12 5.53 -9.17 -7.63
C TRP A 12 6.23 -10.06 -8.65
N HIS A 13 7.05 -9.49 -9.52
CA HIS A 13 7.70 -10.24 -10.60
C HIS A 13 9.16 -10.59 -10.33
N ASP A 14 9.80 -10.02 -9.32
CA ASP A 14 11.20 -10.27 -9.00
C ASP A 14 11.29 -11.20 -7.78
N ASP A 15 11.85 -12.39 -7.98
CA ASP A 15 11.95 -13.41 -6.94
C ASP A 15 12.79 -12.99 -5.74
N ARG A 16 13.59 -11.92 -5.87
CA ARG A 16 14.40 -11.39 -4.76
C ARG A 16 13.55 -10.71 -3.69
N TYR A 17 12.29 -10.39 -4.01
CA TYR A 17 11.38 -9.70 -3.09
C TYR A 17 10.33 -10.67 -2.55
N ASP A 18 9.98 -10.47 -1.30
CA ASP A 18 8.96 -11.25 -0.61
C ASP A 18 7.70 -10.40 -0.47
N THR A 19 6.63 -10.76 -1.19
CA THR A 19 5.40 -9.99 -1.18
C THR A 19 4.73 -9.94 0.19
N THR A 20 5.03 -10.88 1.08
CA THR A 20 4.50 -10.84 2.46
C THR A 20 5.04 -9.66 3.25
N LYS A 21 6.14 -9.07 2.81
CA LYS A 21 6.77 -7.90 3.44
C LYS A 21 6.24 -6.58 2.90
N VAL A 22 5.37 -6.62 1.90
CA VAL A 22 4.78 -5.42 1.28
C VAL A 22 3.53 -5.03 2.03
N ARG A 23 3.39 -3.72 2.31
CA ARG A 23 2.16 -3.14 2.84
C ARG A 23 1.85 -1.88 2.05
N VAL A 24 0.57 -1.72 1.69
CA VAL A 24 0.09 -0.60 0.89
C VAL A 24 -0.96 0.15 1.66
N TRP A 25 -0.80 1.49 1.79
CA TRP A 25 -1.82 2.38 2.31
C TRP A 25 -2.50 3.10 1.16
N TYR A 26 -3.81 3.23 1.21
CA TYR A 26 -4.59 3.83 0.13
C TYR A 26 -5.75 4.65 0.70
N THR A 27 -6.25 5.57 -0.14
CA THR A 27 -7.41 6.38 0.21
C THR A 27 -8.65 5.50 0.33
N ASP A 28 -9.31 5.56 1.48
CA ASP A 28 -10.51 4.77 1.76
C ASP A 28 -11.50 5.67 2.49
N ARG A 29 -12.42 6.28 1.75
CA ARG A 29 -13.40 7.21 2.31
C ARG A 29 -14.33 6.47 3.26
N GLY A 30 -14.51 7.06 4.44
CA GLY A 30 -15.33 6.47 5.50
C GLY A 30 -14.55 5.65 6.50
N ALA A 31 -13.32 5.26 6.20
CA ALA A 31 -12.42 4.63 7.15
C ALA A 31 -11.80 5.68 8.07
N PRO A 32 -11.27 5.29 9.25
CA PRO A 32 -10.56 6.24 10.12
C PRO A 32 -9.46 6.97 9.34
N SER A 33 -9.45 8.31 9.43
CA SER A 33 -8.51 9.18 8.68
C SER A 33 -8.63 9.03 7.17
N ASP A 34 -9.74 8.49 6.65
CA ASP A 34 -10.01 8.26 5.23
C ASP A 34 -8.91 7.44 4.54
N ARG A 35 -8.29 6.52 5.26
CA ARG A 35 -7.28 5.63 4.69
C ARG A 35 -7.34 4.25 5.32
N SER A 36 -6.89 3.26 4.56
CA SER A 36 -6.75 1.88 5.02
C SER A 36 -5.44 1.30 4.51
N SER A 37 -5.04 0.17 5.06
CA SER A 37 -3.84 -0.53 4.59
C SER A 37 -4.15 -2.00 4.31
N VAL A 38 -3.31 -2.60 3.48
CA VAL A 38 -3.44 -3.99 3.09
C VAL A 38 -2.04 -4.60 2.95
N SER A 39 -1.91 -5.87 3.31
CA SER A 39 -0.67 -6.63 3.16
C SER A 39 -0.61 -7.33 1.81
N GLY A 40 0.61 -7.58 1.32
CA GLY A 40 0.84 -8.20 0.03
C GLY A 40 0.01 -9.45 -0.27
N PRO A 41 -0.12 -10.41 0.67
CA PRO A 41 -0.91 -11.63 0.41
C PRO A 41 -2.36 -11.39 0.00
N ASP A 42 -2.93 -10.24 0.38
CA ASP A 42 -4.30 -9.89 0.03
C ASP A 42 -4.41 -9.00 -1.20
N ILE A 43 -3.29 -8.76 -1.91
CA ILE A 43 -3.23 -7.89 -3.08
C ILE A 43 -3.02 -8.73 -4.34
N SER A 44 -3.81 -8.43 -5.39
CA SER A 44 -3.60 -8.93 -6.74
C SER A 44 -3.38 -7.73 -7.66
N LEU A 45 -2.32 -7.78 -8.49
CA LEU A 45 -2.02 -6.67 -9.40
C LEU A 45 -2.81 -6.82 -10.70
N GLU A 46 -3.50 -5.73 -11.08
CA GLU A 46 -4.23 -5.61 -12.33
C GLU A 46 -3.65 -4.46 -13.16
N PRO A 47 -3.95 -4.35 -14.46
CA PRO A 47 -3.35 -3.32 -15.30
C PRO A 47 -3.57 -1.88 -14.83
N TYR A 48 -4.75 -1.57 -14.29
CA TYR A 48 -5.13 -0.19 -13.95
C TYR A 48 -5.41 0.02 -12.47
N TYR A 49 -5.40 -1.06 -11.67
CA TYR A 49 -5.75 -1.01 -10.25
C TYR A 49 -5.15 -2.21 -9.55
N ILE A 50 -5.13 -2.16 -8.22
CA ILE A 50 -4.88 -3.35 -7.42
C ILE A 50 -6.22 -3.88 -6.93
N SER A 51 -6.36 -5.20 -6.87
CA SER A 51 -7.54 -5.86 -6.31
C SER A 51 -7.19 -6.32 -4.90
N ILE A 52 -7.98 -5.90 -3.93
CA ILE A 52 -7.75 -6.21 -2.52
C ILE A 52 -8.79 -7.23 -2.06
N ARG A 53 -8.32 -8.30 -1.42
CA ARG A 53 -9.22 -9.28 -0.81
C ARG A 53 -9.77 -8.72 0.50
N THR A 54 -11.08 -8.71 0.63
CA THR A 54 -11.78 -8.28 1.85
C THR A 54 -12.77 -9.36 2.28
N PRO A 55 -13.29 -9.32 3.53
CA PRO A 55 -14.33 -10.26 3.96
C PRO A 55 -15.57 -10.24 3.08
N ASP A 56 -15.86 -9.11 2.43
CA ASP A 56 -17.03 -8.93 1.58
C ASP A 56 -16.76 -9.22 0.10
N GLY A 57 -15.56 -9.68 -0.25
CA GLY A 57 -15.15 -9.94 -1.61
C GLY A 57 -13.93 -9.14 -2.01
N GLU A 58 -13.79 -8.84 -3.30
CA GLU A 58 -12.66 -8.08 -3.82
C GLU A 58 -13.01 -6.60 -3.98
N LYS A 59 -12.04 -5.74 -3.65
CA LYS A 59 -12.19 -4.29 -3.77
C LYS A 59 -11.12 -3.74 -4.71
N PRO A 60 -11.51 -3.05 -5.80
CA PRO A 60 -10.53 -2.43 -6.70
C PRO A 60 -10.05 -1.10 -6.12
N VAL A 61 -8.74 -0.88 -6.17
CA VAL A 61 -8.12 0.38 -5.78
C VAL A 61 -7.21 0.85 -6.91
N PRO A 62 -7.58 1.93 -7.61
CA PRO A 62 -6.73 2.48 -8.67
C PRO A 62 -5.35 2.88 -8.15
N TYR A 63 -4.33 2.74 -8.98
CA TYR A 63 -2.96 3.04 -8.56
C TYR A 63 -2.78 4.47 -8.06
N HIS A 64 -3.52 5.44 -8.61
CA HIS A 64 -3.41 6.84 -8.18
C HIS A 64 -3.95 7.10 -6.77
N ARG A 65 -4.70 6.15 -6.18
CA ARG A 65 -5.19 6.24 -4.81
C ARG A 65 -4.22 5.67 -3.78
N ILE A 66 -3.13 5.06 -4.24
CA ILE A 66 -2.10 4.56 -3.34
C ILE A 66 -1.37 5.75 -2.72
N LEU A 67 -1.29 5.77 -1.40
CA LEU A 67 -0.68 6.85 -0.63
C LEU A 67 0.75 6.52 -0.22
N LEU A 68 0.99 5.26 0.15
CA LEU A 68 2.27 4.85 0.71
C LEU A 68 2.48 3.36 0.45
N ILE A 69 3.73 2.99 0.18
CA ILE A 69 4.13 1.57 0.10
C ILE A 69 5.34 1.39 1.01
N THR A 70 5.31 0.34 1.83
CA THR A 70 6.46 -0.07 2.61
C THR A 70 6.90 -1.47 2.21
N TYR A 71 8.18 -1.72 2.35
CA TYR A 71 8.78 -3.05 2.21
C TYR A 71 9.58 -3.33 3.46
N ASP A 72 9.21 -4.38 4.18
CA ASP A 72 9.84 -4.77 5.44
C ASP A 72 9.93 -3.59 6.42
N GLY A 73 8.87 -2.78 6.48
CA GLY A 73 8.78 -1.61 7.36
C GLY A 73 9.43 -0.34 6.83
N THR A 74 10.13 -0.40 5.70
CA THR A 74 10.80 0.75 5.11
C THR A 74 9.93 1.38 4.03
N VAL A 75 9.72 2.70 4.10
CA VAL A 75 8.95 3.42 3.09
C VAL A 75 9.70 3.41 1.77
N THR A 76 9.07 2.87 0.72
CA THR A 76 9.67 2.80 -0.62
C THR A 76 8.90 3.63 -1.65
N PHE A 77 7.69 4.05 -1.32
CA PHE A 77 6.90 4.97 -2.14
C PHE A 77 6.04 5.84 -1.24
N GLU A 78 5.97 7.13 -1.55
CA GLU A 78 5.08 8.07 -0.89
C GLU A 78 4.50 9.01 -1.94
N ASN A 79 3.16 9.19 -1.89
CA ASN A 79 2.48 10.10 -2.79
C ASN A 79 2.77 11.53 -2.35
N HIS A 80 3.31 12.35 -3.25
CA HIS A 80 3.69 13.74 -2.96
C HIS A 80 2.55 14.62 -2.48
N LYS A 81 1.31 14.25 -2.79
CA LYS A 81 0.13 15.01 -2.36
C LYS A 81 -0.21 14.83 -0.88
N VAL A 82 0.46 13.92 -0.19
CA VAL A 82 0.16 13.55 1.19
C VAL A 82 1.42 13.67 2.03
N GLY A 83 1.95 14.89 2.12
CA GLY A 83 3.16 15.14 2.90
C GLY A 83 2.99 14.74 4.37
N GLY A 84 4.00 14.08 4.94
CA GLY A 84 4.00 13.69 6.35
C GLY A 84 3.25 12.41 6.68
N LEU A 85 2.65 11.74 5.70
CA LEU A 85 1.91 10.51 5.96
C LEU A 85 2.77 9.41 6.57
N ALA A 86 4.00 9.26 6.10
CA ALA A 86 4.93 8.27 6.62
C ALA A 86 5.19 8.48 8.12
N ASP A 87 5.36 9.72 8.54
CA ASP A 87 5.59 10.07 9.93
C ASP A 87 4.36 9.78 10.78
N GLN A 88 3.17 10.09 10.28
CA GLN A 88 1.92 9.80 10.97
C GLN A 88 1.74 8.30 11.19
N ILE A 89 2.03 7.50 10.17
CA ILE A 89 1.91 6.04 10.25
C ILE A 89 2.92 5.49 11.27
N ARG A 90 4.14 6.02 11.31
CA ARG A 90 5.14 5.60 12.28
C ARG A 90 4.69 5.90 13.71
N GLU A 91 4.10 7.06 13.95
CA GLU A 91 3.57 7.42 15.27
C GLU A 91 2.43 6.51 15.68
N GLU A 92 1.50 6.20 14.77
CA GLU A 92 0.40 5.28 15.04
C GLU A 92 0.91 3.89 15.41
N THR A 93 1.92 3.38 14.70
CA THR A 93 2.49 2.06 14.97
C THR A 93 3.29 2.03 16.27
N ARG A 94 3.84 3.16 16.70
CA ARG A 94 4.65 3.26 17.91
C ARG A 94 3.85 2.93 19.18
N PHE A 95 2.54 3.16 19.15
CA PHE A 95 1.67 2.94 20.32
C PHE A 95 1.04 1.56 20.37
N GLU A 96 1.26 0.72 19.37
CA GLU A 96 0.69 -0.62 19.29
C GLU A 96 1.59 -1.70 19.91
N VAL A 97 2.70 -1.33 20.50
CA VAL A 97 3.66 -2.28 21.08
C VAL A 97 3.26 -2.67 22.49
#